data_8883fcc7aaaa9062a83790239626f22d
#
_entry.id   8883fcc7aaaa9062a83790239626f22d
#
_cell.length_a   1.000
_cell.length_b   1.000
_cell.length_c   1.000
_cell.angle_alpha   90.00
_cell.angle_beta   90.00
_cell.angle_gamma   90.00
#
_symmetry.space_group_name_H-M   'P 1'
#
loop_
_entity.id
_entity.type
_entity.pdbx_description
1 polymer ?
#
loop_
_entity_poly.entity_id
_entity_poly.type
_entity_poly.pdbx_seq_one_letter_code
_entity_poly.pdbx_strand_id
1 'polypeptide(L)'
;QAKEFYAKSLGLKSIHEETNEEQGVREAMLAVGDSGSCIQLLAPLTDDSPIGKFLARSGEGIQQMAYTVSDIDALCDHLRSVGVRVLYDTPKRGTANSRVNFVHPKDAGGVLIELVEPATDAHH
;
A
#
# COMPACT_ATOMS: atom_id res chain seq x y z
N GLN A 1 19.24 2.02 4.25
CA GLN A 1 19.78 2.74 3.08
C GLN A 1 18.74 3.67 2.48
N ALA A 2 17.56 3.16 2.13
CA ALA A 2 16.49 4.01 1.61
C ALA A 2 16.02 5.03 2.65
N LYS A 3 15.96 4.66 3.93
CA LYS A 3 15.60 5.60 4.99
C LYS A 3 16.52 6.81 5.02
N GLU A 4 17.80 6.58 4.85
CA GLU A 4 18.77 7.67 4.84
C GLU A 4 18.56 8.61 3.67
N PHE A 5 18.29 8.05 2.49
CA PHE A 5 17.98 8.87 1.32
C PHE A 5 16.80 9.79 1.58
N TYR A 6 15.68 9.24 2.05
CA TYR A 6 14.48 10.05 2.27
C TYR A 6 14.64 11.05 3.40
N ALA A 7 15.36 10.67 4.47
CA ALA A 7 15.58 11.58 5.58
C ALA A 7 16.51 12.74 5.20
N LYS A 8 17.63 12.43 4.57
CA LYS A 8 18.65 13.44 4.25
C LYS A 8 18.28 14.28 3.04
N SER A 9 17.71 13.67 2.01
CA SER A 9 17.47 14.36 0.74
C SER A 9 16.10 15.03 0.68
N LEU A 10 15.08 14.44 1.32
CA LEU A 10 13.71 14.94 1.24
C LEU A 10 13.15 15.35 2.60
N GLY A 11 13.89 15.16 3.68
CA GLY A 11 13.45 15.58 5.01
C GLY A 11 12.31 14.78 5.60
N LEU A 12 12.08 13.57 5.12
CA LEU A 12 10.99 12.72 5.62
C LEU A 12 11.41 12.04 6.92
N LYS A 13 10.51 12.00 7.89
CA LYS A 13 10.79 11.41 9.19
C LYS A 13 10.15 10.04 9.32
N SER A 14 10.90 9.08 9.83
CA SER A 14 10.36 7.77 10.16
C SER A 14 9.48 7.90 11.41
N ILE A 15 8.20 7.53 11.29
CA ILE A 15 7.25 7.62 12.39
C ILE A 15 6.88 6.26 12.95
N HIS A 16 7.26 5.18 12.26
CA HIS A 16 6.97 3.83 12.71
C HIS A 16 7.88 2.85 11.98
N GLU A 17 8.42 1.89 12.73
CA GLU A 17 9.23 0.81 12.16
C GLU A 17 8.87 -0.48 12.86
N GLU A 18 8.71 -1.55 12.10
CA GLU A 18 8.44 -2.86 12.69
C GLU A 18 8.87 -4.00 11.77
N THR A 19 8.95 -5.19 12.36
CA THR A 19 9.15 -6.42 11.62
C THR A 19 7.82 -7.17 11.62
N ASN A 20 7.30 -7.47 10.44
CA ASN A 20 6.06 -8.21 10.26
C ASN A 20 6.39 -9.61 9.77
N GLU A 21 6.43 -10.57 10.68
CA GLU A 21 6.82 -11.93 10.33
C GLU A 21 5.77 -12.65 9.49
N GLU A 22 4.48 -12.34 9.69
CA GLU A 22 3.42 -12.92 8.88
C GLU A 22 3.59 -12.60 7.40
N GLN A 23 3.93 -11.36 7.08
CA GLN A 23 4.12 -10.93 5.70
C GLN A 23 5.57 -11.07 5.24
N GLY A 24 6.47 -11.42 6.15
CA GLY A 24 7.87 -11.61 5.81
C GLY A 24 8.60 -10.34 5.45
N VAL A 25 8.32 -9.22 6.13
CA VAL A 25 8.93 -7.93 5.81
C VAL A 25 9.37 -7.19 7.06
N ARG A 26 10.38 -6.34 6.87
CA ARG A 26 10.68 -5.21 7.76
C ARG A 26 10.12 -3.98 7.09
N GLU A 27 9.45 -3.13 7.87
CA GLU A 27 8.82 -1.95 7.30
C GLU A 27 9.14 -0.71 8.10
N ALA A 28 9.25 0.41 7.38
CA ALA A 28 9.39 1.74 7.96
C ALA A 28 8.39 2.66 7.31
N MET A 29 7.62 3.40 8.11
CA MET A 29 6.64 4.35 7.63
C MET A 29 7.23 5.75 7.79
N LEU A 30 7.31 6.49 6.70
CA LEU A 30 7.87 7.85 6.68
C LEU A 30 6.76 8.85 6.41
N ALA A 31 6.64 9.86 7.28
CA ALA A 31 5.64 10.91 7.10
C ALA A 31 6.09 11.90 6.03
N VAL A 32 5.16 12.31 5.17
CA VAL A 32 5.39 13.35 4.17
C VAL A 32 4.84 14.66 4.75
N GLY A 33 5.68 15.36 5.52
CA GLY A 33 5.29 16.59 6.19
C GLY A 33 4.07 16.40 7.07
N ASP A 34 3.15 17.35 7.04
CA ASP A 34 1.90 17.31 7.80
C ASP A 34 0.71 16.90 6.93
N SER A 35 0.97 16.35 5.75
CA SER A 35 -0.08 16.05 4.76
C SER A 35 -0.96 14.86 5.13
N GLY A 36 -0.50 14.00 6.05
CA GLY A 36 -1.17 12.74 6.33
C GLY A 36 -0.77 11.61 5.38
N SER A 37 -0.02 11.93 4.34
CA SER A 37 0.51 10.92 3.42
C SER A 37 1.80 10.33 3.97
N CYS A 38 2.09 9.10 3.57
CA CYS A 38 3.29 8.39 4.03
C CYS A 38 3.91 7.62 2.89
N ILE A 39 5.22 7.40 3.00
CA ILE A 39 5.94 6.44 2.17
C ILE A 39 6.28 5.25 3.06
N GLN A 40 5.91 4.06 2.64
CA GLN A 40 6.25 2.84 3.35
C GLN A 40 7.42 2.16 2.64
N LEU A 41 8.51 1.97 3.36
CA LEU A 41 9.67 1.25 2.87
C LEU A 41 9.58 -0.19 3.35
N LEU A 42 9.79 -1.13 2.44
CA LEU A 42 9.69 -2.56 2.72
C LEU A 42 10.99 -3.26 2.36
N ALA A 43 11.46 -4.11 3.26
CA ALA A 43 12.58 -4.99 3.00
C ALA A 43 12.17 -6.43 3.33
N PRO A 44 12.51 -7.42 2.48
CA PRO A 44 12.10 -8.80 2.74
C PRO A 44 12.91 -9.39 3.89
N LEU A 45 12.27 -10.25 4.68
CA LEU A 45 12.98 -11.06 5.68
C LEU A 45 13.64 -12.26 5.03
N THR A 46 13.02 -12.80 3.97
CA THR A 46 13.53 -13.94 3.21
C THR A 46 13.29 -13.71 1.72
N ASP A 47 14.06 -14.42 0.89
CA ASP A 47 13.93 -14.29 -0.56
C ASP A 47 12.60 -14.83 -1.09
N ASP A 48 11.97 -15.75 -0.37
CA ASP A 48 10.71 -16.35 -0.79
C ASP A 48 9.47 -15.62 -0.27
N SER A 49 9.64 -14.54 0.49
CA SER A 49 8.51 -13.69 0.88
C SER A 49 7.93 -12.97 -0.34
N PRO A 50 6.68 -12.48 -0.28
CA PRO A 50 6.10 -11.76 -1.41
C PRO A 50 6.95 -10.58 -1.88
N ILE A 51 7.53 -9.81 -0.96
CA ILE A 51 8.41 -8.69 -1.33
C ILE A 51 9.74 -9.20 -1.88
N GLY A 52 10.29 -10.29 -1.33
CA GLY A 52 11.49 -10.92 -1.89
C GLY A 52 11.28 -11.34 -3.33
N LYS A 53 10.13 -11.95 -3.63
CA LYS A 53 9.79 -12.35 -4.99
C LYS A 53 9.61 -11.15 -5.92
N PHE A 54 9.02 -10.07 -5.42
CA PHE A 54 8.89 -8.84 -6.18
C PHE A 54 10.28 -8.30 -6.56
N LEU A 55 11.20 -8.23 -5.60
CA LEU A 55 12.56 -7.73 -5.85
C LEU A 55 13.31 -8.59 -6.85
N ALA A 56 13.16 -9.92 -6.76
CA ALA A 56 13.82 -10.83 -7.68
C ALA A 56 13.30 -10.66 -9.11
N ARG A 57 12.00 -10.36 -9.26
CA ARG A 57 11.37 -10.22 -10.57
C ARG A 57 11.58 -8.82 -11.17
N SER A 58 11.49 -7.78 -10.35
CA SER A 58 11.37 -6.40 -10.81
C SER A 58 12.48 -5.47 -10.31
N GLY A 59 13.30 -5.92 -9.36
CA GLY A 59 14.26 -5.03 -8.71
C GLY A 59 13.61 -4.06 -7.76
N GLU A 60 14.39 -3.10 -7.28
CA GLU A 60 13.88 -2.06 -6.38
C GLU A 60 12.91 -1.15 -7.13
N GLY A 61 11.86 -0.74 -6.45
CA GLY A 61 10.88 0.15 -7.06
C GLY A 61 9.61 0.23 -6.24
N ILE A 62 8.59 0.86 -6.83
CA ILE A 62 7.29 1.00 -6.20
C ILE A 62 6.51 -0.29 -6.40
N GLN A 63 6.14 -0.95 -5.29
CA GLN A 63 5.37 -2.17 -5.34
C GLN A 63 3.87 -1.88 -5.27
N GLN A 64 3.47 -0.87 -4.50
CA GLN A 64 2.08 -0.60 -4.21
C GLN A 64 1.85 0.88 -3.94
N MET A 65 0.70 1.38 -4.39
CA MET A 65 0.19 2.70 -3.99
C MET A 65 -1.19 2.52 -3.37
N ALA A 66 -1.49 3.30 -2.34
CA ALA A 66 -2.78 3.23 -1.68
C ALA A 66 -3.49 4.59 -1.78
N TYR A 67 -4.79 4.55 -2.09
CA TYR A 67 -5.63 5.74 -2.15
C TYR A 67 -6.77 5.61 -1.15
N THR A 68 -7.01 6.67 -0.40
CA THR A 68 -8.19 6.78 0.45
C THR A 68 -9.39 7.16 -0.39
N VAL A 69 -10.48 6.41 -0.26
CA VAL A 69 -11.70 6.63 -1.03
C VAL A 69 -12.90 6.77 -0.10
N SER A 70 -13.94 7.45 -0.56
CA SER A 70 -15.13 7.71 0.26
C SER A 70 -16.19 6.61 0.13
N ASP A 71 -16.28 5.95 -1.01
CA ASP A 71 -17.28 4.90 -1.27
C ASP A 71 -16.63 3.82 -2.13
N ILE A 72 -16.08 2.82 -1.47
CA ILE A 72 -15.32 1.78 -2.17
C ILE A 72 -16.22 0.89 -3.03
N ASP A 73 -17.46 0.65 -2.61
CA ASP A 73 -18.37 -0.17 -3.41
C ASP A 73 -18.71 0.51 -4.74
N ALA A 74 -19.04 1.80 -4.70
CA ALA A 74 -19.36 2.55 -5.91
C ALA A 74 -18.14 2.64 -6.83
N LEU A 75 -16.95 2.86 -6.28
CA LEU A 75 -15.74 2.94 -7.08
C LEU A 75 -15.42 1.60 -7.74
N CYS A 76 -15.53 0.49 -7.00
CA CYS A 76 -15.26 -0.83 -7.57
C CYS A 76 -16.24 -1.16 -8.69
N ASP A 77 -17.53 -0.82 -8.51
CA ASP A 77 -18.52 -1.03 -9.56
C ASP A 77 -18.19 -0.20 -10.81
N HIS A 78 -17.78 1.05 -10.61
CA HIS A 78 -17.37 1.91 -11.72
C HIS A 78 -16.16 1.32 -12.46
N LEU A 79 -15.13 0.91 -11.71
CA LEU A 79 -13.92 0.34 -12.32
C LEU A 79 -14.25 -0.89 -13.14
N ARG A 80 -15.09 -1.78 -12.63
CA ARG A 80 -15.52 -2.96 -13.39
C ARG A 80 -16.28 -2.57 -14.65
N SER A 81 -17.10 -1.52 -14.58
CA SER A 81 -17.89 -1.07 -15.74
C SER A 81 -17.03 -0.54 -16.87
N VAL A 82 -15.83 -0.07 -16.57
CA VAL A 82 -14.88 0.43 -17.59
C VAL A 82 -13.77 -0.57 -17.91
N GLY A 83 -13.93 -1.83 -17.46
CA GLY A 83 -13.02 -2.90 -17.84
C GLY A 83 -11.77 -3.05 -16.98
N VAL A 84 -11.72 -2.38 -15.83
CA VAL A 84 -10.59 -2.49 -14.90
C VAL A 84 -10.83 -3.65 -13.94
N ARG A 85 -9.83 -4.52 -13.78
CA ARG A 85 -9.95 -5.69 -12.90
C ARG A 85 -9.72 -5.30 -11.45
N VAL A 86 -10.68 -5.66 -10.61
CA VAL A 86 -10.64 -5.48 -9.17
C VAL A 86 -10.51 -6.87 -8.55
N LEU A 87 -9.54 -7.06 -7.63
CA LEU A 87 -9.14 -8.39 -7.20
C LEU A 87 -10.16 -9.13 -6.37
N TYR A 88 -10.93 -8.41 -5.53
CA TYR A 88 -11.95 -9.05 -4.68
C TYR A 88 -13.35 -8.69 -5.18
N ASP A 89 -14.23 -9.68 -5.21
CA ASP A 89 -15.63 -9.43 -5.57
C ASP A 89 -16.30 -8.48 -4.57
N THR A 90 -15.93 -8.62 -3.29
CA THR A 90 -16.42 -7.77 -2.21
C THR A 90 -15.21 -7.25 -1.44
N PRO A 91 -15.19 -5.96 -1.07
CA PRO A 91 -14.06 -5.43 -0.29
C PRO A 91 -13.87 -6.20 1.00
N LYS A 92 -12.60 -6.32 1.41
CA LYS A 92 -12.23 -7.04 2.63
C LYS A 92 -11.86 -6.07 3.73
N ARG A 93 -11.89 -6.56 4.98
CA ARG A 93 -11.49 -5.75 6.11
C ARG A 93 -9.98 -5.55 6.08
N GLY A 94 -9.54 -4.29 6.25
CA GLY A 94 -8.15 -3.93 6.41
C GLY A 94 -7.86 -3.37 7.78
N THR A 95 -6.74 -2.66 7.90
CA THR A 95 -6.29 -2.08 9.15
C THR A 95 -7.31 -1.08 9.69
N ALA A 96 -7.50 -1.06 11.02
CA ALA A 96 -8.39 -0.12 11.71
C ALA A 96 -9.83 -0.16 11.18
N ASN A 97 -10.33 -1.36 10.88
CA ASN A 97 -11.67 -1.60 10.37
C ASN A 97 -11.96 -0.92 9.03
N SER A 98 -10.94 -0.55 8.30
CA SER A 98 -11.13 -0.05 6.94
C SER A 98 -11.65 -1.17 6.03
N ARG A 99 -12.20 -0.76 4.88
CA ARG A 99 -12.55 -1.70 3.82
C ARG A 99 -11.59 -1.51 2.67
N VAL A 100 -11.03 -2.59 2.15
CA VAL A 100 -9.99 -2.50 1.13
C VAL A 100 -10.29 -3.39 -0.06
N ASN A 101 -9.79 -2.96 -1.21
CA ASN A 101 -9.78 -3.74 -2.43
C ASN A 101 -8.56 -3.31 -3.25
N PHE A 102 -8.26 -4.05 -4.30
CA PHE A 102 -7.06 -3.80 -5.09
C PHE A 102 -7.39 -3.80 -6.57
N VAL A 103 -6.72 -2.90 -7.31
CA VAL A 103 -6.75 -2.90 -8.77
C VAL A 103 -5.58 -3.76 -9.27
N HIS A 104 -5.86 -4.62 -10.26
CA HIS A 104 -4.83 -5.50 -10.81
C HIS A 104 -3.69 -4.68 -11.42
N PRO A 105 -2.42 -5.02 -11.10
CA PRO A 105 -1.28 -4.23 -11.58
C PRO A 105 -1.24 -4.06 -13.10
N LYS A 106 -1.68 -5.05 -13.86
CA LYS A 106 -1.67 -4.96 -15.32
C LYS A 106 -2.57 -3.87 -15.87
N ASP A 107 -3.57 -3.46 -15.10
CA ASP A 107 -4.48 -2.38 -15.49
C ASP A 107 -4.06 -1.03 -14.88
N ALA A 108 -2.96 -1.00 -14.14
CA ALA A 108 -2.51 0.18 -13.40
C ALA A 108 -1.01 0.43 -13.60
N GLY A 109 -0.50 0.17 -14.80
CA GLY A 109 0.89 0.49 -15.13
C GLY A 109 1.92 -0.35 -14.41
N GLY A 110 1.55 -1.53 -13.91
CA GLY A 110 2.47 -2.43 -13.24
C GLY A 110 2.56 -2.23 -11.74
N VAL A 111 1.80 -1.29 -11.17
CA VAL A 111 1.80 -1.01 -9.74
C VAL A 111 0.49 -1.51 -9.13
N LEU A 112 0.58 -2.25 -8.03
CA LEU A 112 -0.62 -2.69 -7.31
C LEU A 112 -1.27 -1.46 -6.66
N ILE A 113 -2.54 -1.21 -6.97
CA ILE A 113 -3.27 -0.07 -6.39
C ILE A 113 -4.20 -0.59 -5.31
N GLU A 114 -4.02 -0.10 -4.09
CA GLU A 114 -4.92 -0.39 -2.98
C GLU A 114 -5.93 0.72 -2.81
N LEU A 115 -7.20 0.35 -2.68
CA LEU A 115 -8.29 1.29 -2.41
C LEU A 115 -8.71 1.09 -0.96
N VAL A 116 -8.72 2.17 -0.17
CA VAL A 116 -8.97 2.08 1.27
C VAL A 116 -10.10 3.04 1.63
N GLU A 117 -11.20 2.48 2.13
CA GLU A 117 -12.29 3.28 2.70
C GLU A 117 -12.15 3.20 4.21
N PRO A 118 -11.78 4.31 4.89
CA PRO A 118 -11.62 4.29 6.34
C PRO A 118 -12.94 4.02 7.05
N ALA A 119 -12.87 3.44 8.24
CA ALA A 119 -14.04 3.26 9.06
C ALA A 119 -14.63 4.60 9.46
N THR A 120 -15.95 4.78 9.24
CA THR A 120 -16.59 6.07 9.52
C THR A 120 -16.72 6.36 11.00
N ASP A 121 -16.86 5.32 11.82
CA ASP A 121 -16.96 5.47 13.27
C ASP A 121 -15.63 5.83 13.93
N ALA A 122 -14.54 5.75 13.19
CA ALA A 122 -13.23 6.15 13.69
C ALA A 122 -13.11 7.64 13.96
N HIS A 123 -14.07 8.43 13.51
CA HIS A 123 -14.04 9.88 13.64
C HIS A 123 -14.76 10.39 14.90
N HIS A 124 -15.26 9.51 15.70
CA HIS A 124 -16.04 9.89 16.90
C HIS A 124 -15.24 9.86 18.18
#